data_00073eeedc48116734d2d7312eb685df
#
_entry.id   00073eeedc48116734d2d7312eb685df
#
_cell.length_a   1.000
_cell.length_b   1.000
_cell.length_c   1.000
_cell.angle_alpha   90.00
_cell.angle_beta   90.00
_cell.angle_gamma   90.00
#
_symmetry.space_group_name_H-M   'P 1'
#
loop_
_entity.id
_entity.type
_entity.pdbx_description
1 polymer ?
#
loop_
_entity_poly.entity_id
_entity_poly.type
_entity_poly.pdbx_seq_one_letter_code
_entity_poly.pdbx_strand_id
1 'polypeptide(L)'
;MFGETIANPALTVLDIEKFAKVAHTHNVPLIVDNTFPTPINCRPIEWGADIVTHSTTKYMDGHGAAVGGAIVDSGNFDWMAHADMYPGLCTPDESYHGITYAEKFGKEGAFITKCTSQLMRDLGCIQSPQNAFILNLGLESLHVRMPRHVENGQAVAEFLENHPKVEYVSYPGLKSNKYYETAKKYMPKGGCGVVSFEIKGGKEAAEKFLKNLKLAAIETHVADARTCCLNPATSTHRQLNDEQLKEA
;
A
#
# COMPACT_ATOMS: atom_id res chain seq x y z
N MET A 1 -10.37 10.70 4.31
CA MET A 1 -9.18 10.36 5.12
C MET A 1 -8.36 9.33 4.34
N PHE A 2 -7.02 9.39 4.37
CA PHE A 2 -6.15 8.45 3.64
C PHE A 2 -5.13 7.81 4.59
N GLY A 3 -4.83 6.53 4.41
CA GLY A 3 -3.81 5.80 5.16
C GLY A 3 -3.32 4.57 4.40
N GLU A 4 -2.23 3.95 4.88
CA GLU A 4 -1.70 2.71 4.33
C GLU A 4 -1.91 1.57 5.32
N THR A 5 -2.35 0.40 4.86
CA THR A 5 -2.50 -0.79 5.73
C THR A 5 -1.19 -1.12 6.44
N ILE A 6 -0.09 -1.11 5.69
CA ILE A 6 1.29 -1.17 6.20
C ILE A 6 2.06 -0.07 5.50
N ALA A 7 2.56 0.90 6.25
CA ALA A 7 3.28 2.06 5.71
C ALA A 7 4.72 1.72 5.32
N ASN A 8 5.24 2.38 4.31
CA ASN A 8 6.61 2.26 3.83
C ASN A 8 7.39 3.57 4.15
N PRO A 9 8.57 3.52 4.79
CA PRO A 9 9.38 2.35 5.15
C PRO A 9 9.21 1.87 6.60
N ALA A 10 8.49 2.62 7.45
CA ALA A 10 8.42 2.38 8.89
C ALA A 10 7.65 1.10 9.29
N LEU A 11 6.88 0.50 8.37
CA LEU A 11 6.05 -0.67 8.57
C LEU A 11 5.05 -0.53 9.73
N THR A 12 4.56 0.70 9.95
CA THR A 12 3.46 0.96 10.87
C THR A 12 2.16 0.36 10.32
N VAL A 13 1.33 -0.18 11.20
CA VAL A 13 0.07 -0.82 10.81
C VAL A 13 -1.12 0.05 11.20
N LEU A 14 -1.98 0.33 10.22
CA LEU A 14 -3.20 1.11 10.43
C LEU A 14 -4.25 0.31 11.21
N ASP A 15 -4.83 0.90 12.24
CA ASP A 15 -6.04 0.38 12.88
C ASP A 15 -7.26 0.79 12.06
N ILE A 16 -7.59 -0.03 11.06
CA ILE A 16 -8.56 0.31 9.99
C ILE A 16 -9.92 0.68 10.59
N GLU A 17 -10.44 -0.11 11.54
CA GLU A 17 -11.76 0.15 12.13
C GLU A 17 -11.81 1.47 12.91
N LYS A 18 -10.73 1.78 13.67
CA LYS A 18 -10.68 3.05 14.39
C LYS A 18 -10.63 4.24 13.43
N PHE A 19 -9.82 4.14 12.38
CA PHE A 19 -9.73 5.19 11.37
C PHE A 19 -11.03 5.34 10.58
N ALA A 20 -11.70 4.24 10.21
CA ALA A 20 -13.01 4.26 9.58
C ALA A 20 -14.05 4.96 10.47
N LYS A 21 -14.10 4.60 11.75
CA LYS A 21 -15.01 5.23 12.71
C LYS A 21 -14.77 6.75 12.81
N VAL A 22 -13.51 7.19 12.90
CA VAL A 22 -13.19 8.62 12.94
C VAL A 22 -13.59 9.30 11.62
N ALA A 23 -13.23 8.72 10.48
CA ALA A 23 -13.57 9.26 9.16
C ALA A 23 -15.09 9.46 9.03
N HIS A 24 -15.87 8.42 9.30
CA HIS A 24 -17.33 8.45 9.18
C HIS A 24 -18.00 9.41 10.18
N THR A 25 -17.43 9.59 11.38
CA THR A 25 -17.92 10.61 12.33
C THR A 25 -17.82 12.04 11.76
N HIS A 26 -16.88 12.25 10.84
CA HIS A 26 -16.68 13.53 10.15
C HIS A 26 -17.24 13.53 8.72
N ASN A 27 -18.06 12.55 8.35
CA ASN A 27 -18.69 12.43 7.03
C ASN A 27 -17.66 12.38 5.88
N VAL A 28 -16.49 11.80 6.12
CA VAL A 28 -15.46 11.61 5.08
C VAL A 28 -15.18 10.12 4.86
N PRO A 29 -14.96 9.67 3.61
CA PRO A 29 -14.61 8.29 3.34
C PRO A 29 -13.20 7.98 3.86
N LEU A 30 -12.99 6.72 4.27
CA LEU A 30 -11.67 6.18 4.51
C LEU A 30 -11.14 5.52 3.23
N ILE A 31 -10.02 6.03 2.74
CA ILE A 31 -9.27 5.47 1.61
C ILE A 31 -8.02 4.78 2.16
N VAL A 32 -7.82 3.51 1.80
CA VAL A 32 -6.69 2.73 2.31
C VAL A 32 -5.84 2.22 1.15
N ASP A 33 -4.56 2.58 1.15
CA ASP A 33 -3.58 1.92 0.28
C ASP A 33 -3.23 0.55 0.86
N ASN A 34 -3.58 -0.50 0.13
CA ASN A 34 -3.37 -1.89 0.54
C ASN A 34 -2.32 -2.60 -0.30
N THR A 35 -1.36 -1.85 -0.82
CA THR A 35 -0.32 -2.34 -1.73
C THR A 35 0.50 -3.49 -1.11
N PHE A 36 0.95 -3.36 0.13
CA PHE A 36 1.81 -4.36 0.76
C PHE A 36 1.09 -5.65 1.14
N PRO A 37 -0.06 -5.62 1.83
CA PRO A 37 -0.76 -6.86 2.15
C PRO A 37 -1.40 -7.53 0.94
N THR A 38 -1.76 -6.78 -0.08
CA THR A 38 -2.60 -7.23 -1.21
C THR A 38 -3.96 -7.77 -0.72
N PRO A 39 -4.93 -8.05 -1.59
CA PRO A 39 -6.20 -8.65 -1.17
C PRO A 39 -6.06 -10.07 -0.60
N ILE A 40 -4.87 -10.70 -0.75
CA ILE A 40 -4.60 -12.04 -0.22
C ILE A 40 -4.49 -12.01 1.31
N ASN A 41 -3.82 -10.99 1.85
CA ASN A 41 -3.54 -10.91 3.28
C ASN A 41 -4.45 -9.96 4.04
N CYS A 42 -4.97 -8.90 3.37
CA CYS A 42 -5.90 -7.95 3.97
C CYS A 42 -6.93 -7.47 2.95
N ARG A 43 -8.17 -7.33 3.37
CA ARG A 43 -9.26 -6.72 2.59
C ARG A 43 -9.89 -5.58 3.41
N PRO A 44 -9.35 -4.36 3.31
CA PRO A 44 -9.73 -3.24 4.17
C PRO A 44 -11.21 -2.88 4.15
N ILE A 45 -11.93 -3.16 3.05
CA ILE A 45 -13.37 -2.95 2.93
C ILE A 45 -14.15 -3.76 3.99
N GLU A 46 -13.70 -4.97 4.32
CA GLU A 46 -14.33 -5.81 5.35
C GLU A 46 -14.18 -5.21 6.77
N TRP A 47 -13.31 -4.22 6.92
CA TRP A 47 -13.02 -3.52 8.17
C TRP A 47 -13.45 -2.06 8.18
N GLY A 48 -14.27 -1.65 7.19
CA GLY A 48 -14.89 -0.33 7.14
C GLY A 48 -14.20 0.71 6.25
N ALA A 49 -13.16 0.34 5.49
CA ALA A 49 -12.65 1.23 4.44
C ALA A 49 -13.68 1.36 3.32
N ASP A 50 -13.82 2.57 2.78
CA ASP A 50 -14.75 2.86 1.70
C ASP A 50 -14.12 2.63 0.33
N ILE A 51 -12.85 3.02 0.20
CA ILE A 51 -12.09 2.92 -1.03
C ILE A 51 -10.73 2.28 -0.71
N VAL A 52 -10.28 1.38 -1.58
CA VAL A 52 -8.97 0.75 -1.49
C VAL A 52 -8.17 1.07 -2.74
N THR A 53 -6.92 1.47 -2.55
CA THR A 53 -5.97 1.67 -3.65
C THR A 53 -4.87 0.61 -3.60
N HIS A 54 -4.31 0.32 -4.76
CA HIS A 54 -3.15 -0.56 -4.91
C HIS A 54 -2.19 0.02 -5.94
N SER A 55 -0.92 0.09 -5.61
CA SER A 55 0.13 0.12 -6.63
C SER A 55 0.27 -1.29 -7.21
N THR A 56 -0.32 -1.52 -8.37
CA THR A 56 -0.21 -2.83 -9.05
C THR A 56 1.22 -3.10 -9.53
N THR A 57 2.05 -2.05 -9.58
CA THR A 57 3.51 -2.10 -9.82
C THR A 57 4.24 -3.08 -8.88
N LYS A 58 3.70 -3.31 -7.68
CA LYS A 58 4.35 -4.04 -6.59
C LYS A 58 4.01 -5.54 -6.64
N TYR A 59 3.57 -6.13 -5.54
CA TYR A 59 3.27 -7.57 -5.46
C TYR A 59 2.28 -8.08 -6.51
N MET A 60 1.34 -7.26 -6.98
CA MET A 60 0.35 -7.72 -7.97
C MET A 60 1.02 -8.08 -9.29
N ASP A 61 1.92 -7.24 -9.82
CA ASP A 61 2.81 -7.61 -10.92
C ASP A 61 3.88 -8.62 -10.43
N GLY A 62 4.60 -8.27 -9.37
CA GLY A 62 5.58 -9.11 -8.68
C GLY A 62 6.90 -9.34 -9.42
N HIS A 63 7.11 -8.71 -10.56
CA HIS A 63 8.27 -8.92 -11.42
C HIS A 63 9.03 -7.63 -11.77
N GLY A 64 8.53 -6.46 -11.30
CA GLY A 64 9.11 -5.16 -11.65
C GLY A 64 9.00 -4.86 -13.16
N ALA A 65 8.02 -5.44 -13.84
CA ALA A 65 7.90 -5.39 -15.30
C ALA A 65 6.88 -4.34 -15.78
N ALA A 66 5.88 -4.01 -14.96
CA ALA A 66 4.82 -3.09 -15.33
C ALA A 66 4.50 -2.09 -14.22
N VAL A 67 4.27 -0.84 -14.61
CA VAL A 67 3.77 0.20 -13.71
C VAL A 67 2.27 0.34 -13.88
N GLY A 68 1.55 0.42 -12.77
CA GLY A 68 0.10 0.59 -12.80
C GLY A 68 -0.50 0.77 -11.41
N GLY A 69 -1.79 1.02 -11.38
CA GLY A 69 -2.59 1.18 -10.18
C GLY A 69 -3.99 0.60 -10.32
N ALA A 70 -4.62 0.35 -9.19
CA ALA A 70 -6.02 -0.07 -9.15
C ALA A 70 -6.73 0.67 -8.01
N ILE A 71 -7.99 1.01 -8.25
CA ILE A 71 -8.91 1.58 -7.27
C ILE A 71 -10.09 0.63 -7.13
N VAL A 72 -10.46 0.32 -5.90
CA VAL A 72 -11.62 -0.52 -5.57
C VAL A 72 -12.53 0.29 -4.67
N ASP A 73 -13.74 0.57 -5.13
CA ASP A 73 -14.78 1.24 -4.34
C ASP A 73 -15.67 0.17 -3.68
N SER A 74 -15.94 0.34 -2.40
CA SER A 74 -16.88 -0.53 -1.67
C SER A 74 -18.33 -0.33 -2.10
N GLY A 75 -18.66 0.86 -2.62
CA GLY A 75 -20.02 1.27 -2.88
C GLY A 75 -20.84 1.57 -1.61
N ASN A 76 -20.22 1.70 -0.46
CA ASN A 76 -20.92 1.88 0.81
C ASN A 76 -21.08 3.34 1.23
N PHE A 77 -20.18 4.23 0.80
CA PHE A 77 -20.22 5.63 1.20
C PHE A 77 -21.36 6.38 0.50
N ASP A 78 -22.25 6.99 1.28
CA ASP A 78 -23.39 7.75 0.73
C ASP A 78 -22.99 9.18 0.41
N TRP A 79 -22.60 9.42 -0.84
CA TRP A 79 -22.20 10.73 -1.33
C TRP A 79 -23.31 11.77 -1.23
N MET A 80 -24.56 11.38 -1.52
CA MET A 80 -25.70 12.28 -1.52
C MET A 80 -26.11 12.72 -0.10
N ALA A 81 -25.88 11.90 0.90
CA ALA A 81 -26.11 12.27 2.31
C ALA A 81 -25.19 13.43 2.77
N HIS A 82 -24.11 13.67 2.03
CA HIS A 82 -23.11 14.70 2.33
C HIS A 82 -22.79 15.56 1.11
N ALA A 83 -23.81 15.85 0.29
CA ALA A 83 -23.65 16.47 -1.04
C ALA A 83 -22.91 17.81 -1.03
N ASP A 84 -23.06 18.61 0.01
CA ASP A 84 -22.36 19.87 0.23
C ASP A 84 -20.84 19.72 0.34
N MET A 85 -20.37 18.58 0.84
CA MET A 85 -18.94 18.27 0.95
C MET A 85 -18.35 17.69 -0.35
N TYR A 86 -19.20 17.12 -1.22
CA TYR A 86 -18.77 16.41 -2.44
C TYR A 86 -19.41 16.96 -3.72
N PRO A 87 -19.31 18.28 -3.99
CA PRO A 87 -19.96 18.89 -5.16
C PRO A 87 -19.49 18.23 -6.47
N GLY A 88 -18.25 17.76 -6.57
CA GLY A 88 -17.76 17.07 -7.75
C GLY A 88 -18.48 15.77 -8.12
N LEU A 89 -19.25 15.18 -7.20
CA LEU A 89 -20.07 13.99 -7.43
C LEU A 89 -21.57 14.30 -7.37
N CYS A 90 -21.95 15.34 -6.63
CA CYS A 90 -23.33 15.62 -6.22
C CYS A 90 -23.94 16.85 -6.90
N THR A 91 -23.24 17.48 -7.84
CA THR A 91 -23.78 18.56 -8.69
C THR A 91 -23.63 18.23 -10.18
N PRO A 92 -24.42 18.85 -11.08
CA PRO A 92 -24.28 18.63 -12.51
C PRO A 92 -22.87 18.91 -13.03
N ASP A 93 -22.32 17.99 -13.79
CA ASP A 93 -20.98 18.07 -14.36
C ASP A 93 -21.07 18.36 -15.87
N GLU A 94 -20.79 19.59 -16.25
CA GLU A 94 -20.88 20.06 -17.65
C GLU A 94 -19.87 19.34 -18.56
N SER A 95 -18.75 18.87 -18.01
CA SER A 95 -17.75 18.09 -18.78
C SER A 95 -18.24 16.69 -19.14
N TYR A 96 -19.32 16.24 -18.50
CA TYR A 96 -19.94 14.94 -18.75
C TYR A 96 -21.46 15.05 -18.91
N HIS A 97 -21.90 15.82 -19.89
CA HIS A 97 -23.30 15.98 -20.30
C HIS A 97 -24.24 16.55 -19.22
N GLY A 98 -23.75 17.31 -18.26
CA GLY A 98 -24.54 17.89 -17.18
C GLY A 98 -25.12 16.89 -16.19
N ILE A 99 -24.58 15.68 -16.10
CA ILE A 99 -25.07 14.68 -15.15
C ILE A 99 -24.56 14.93 -13.73
N THR A 100 -25.36 14.52 -12.74
CA THR A 100 -24.94 14.39 -11.36
C THR A 100 -24.56 12.91 -11.12
N TYR A 101 -23.28 12.63 -10.89
CA TYR A 101 -22.78 11.24 -10.81
C TYR A 101 -23.46 10.43 -9.72
N ALA A 102 -23.61 11.01 -8.51
CA ALA A 102 -24.21 10.32 -7.38
C ALA A 102 -25.70 10.03 -7.57
N GLU A 103 -26.46 10.91 -8.23
CA GLU A 103 -27.85 10.66 -8.57
C GLU A 103 -28.00 9.58 -9.65
N LYS A 104 -27.17 9.64 -10.69
CA LYS A 104 -27.30 8.77 -11.85
C LYS A 104 -26.80 7.36 -11.62
N PHE A 105 -25.68 7.21 -10.87
CA PHE A 105 -24.98 5.95 -10.70
C PHE A 105 -25.04 5.39 -9.27
N GLY A 106 -25.73 6.10 -8.37
CA GLY A 106 -25.83 5.73 -6.97
C GLY A 106 -24.48 5.76 -6.24
N LYS A 107 -24.49 5.40 -4.97
CA LYS A 107 -23.27 5.31 -4.17
C LYS A 107 -22.30 4.22 -4.67
N GLU A 108 -22.86 3.18 -5.30
CA GLU A 108 -22.11 2.02 -5.81
C GLU A 108 -21.28 2.34 -7.06
N GLY A 109 -21.69 3.35 -7.85
CA GLY A 109 -21.05 3.61 -9.12
C GLY A 109 -20.51 5.02 -9.32
N ALA A 110 -20.93 5.99 -8.52
CA ALA A 110 -20.63 7.41 -8.73
C ALA A 110 -19.12 7.69 -8.77
N PHE A 111 -18.40 7.23 -7.78
CA PHE A 111 -16.97 7.49 -7.64
C PHE A 111 -16.16 6.86 -8.78
N ILE A 112 -16.35 5.57 -9.06
CA ILE A 112 -15.61 4.85 -10.11
C ILE A 112 -16.00 5.39 -11.49
N THR A 113 -17.26 5.74 -11.72
CA THR A 113 -17.68 6.32 -13.01
C THR A 113 -17.00 7.65 -13.24
N LYS A 114 -16.93 8.54 -12.23
CA LYS A 114 -16.19 9.78 -12.37
C LYS A 114 -14.72 9.58 -12.61
N CYS A 115 -14.09 8.66 -11.87
CA CYS A 115 -12.68 8.31 -12.06
C CYS A 115 -12.39 7.87 -13.50
N THR A 116 -13.24 7.03 -14.09
CA THR A 116 -13.02 6.45 -15.42
C THR A 116 -13.49 7.36 -16.55
N SER A 117 -14.72 7.89 -16.44
CA SER A 117 -15.37 8.63 -17.54
C SER A 117 -14.89 10.05 -17.69
N GLN A 118 -14.34 10.65 -16.64
CA GLN A 118 -13.80 12.01 -16.66
C GLN A 118 -12.29 12.02 -16.38
N LEU A 119 -11.86 11.68 -15.17
CA LEU A 119 -10.49 11.92 -14.75
C LEU A 119 -9.49 11.08 -15.56
N MET A 120 -9.72 9.78 -15.71
CA MET A 120 -8.85 8.89 -16.48
C MET A 120 -8.87 9.28 -17.97
N ARG A 121 -10.06 9.56 -18.53
CA ARG A 121 -10.22 10.01 -19.92
C ARG A 121 -9.45 11.30 -20.19
N ASP A 122 -9.63 12.31 -19.34
CA ASP A 122 -9.12 13.66 -19.58
C ASP A 122 -7.62 13.78 -19.25
N LEU A 123 -7.15 13.11 -18.22
CA LEU A 123 -5.74 13.10 -17.81
C LEU A 123 -4.89 12.03 -18.51
N GLY A 124 -5.52 11.04 -19.14
CA GLY A 124 -4.82 9.95 -19.81
C GLY A 124 -4.13 8.96 -18.89
N CYS A 125 -4.52 8.90 -17.60
CA CYS A 125 -3.96 7.97 -16.60
C CYS A 125 -4.48 6.55 -16.83
N ILE A 126 -4.20 5.98 -17.98
CA ILE A 126 -4.64 4.64 -18.37
C ILE A 126 -3.45 3.69 -18.48
N GLN A 127 -3.64 2.47 -17.99
CA GLN A 127 -2.65 1.41 -18.16
C GLN A 127 -2.64 0.93 -19.63
N SER A 128 -1.43 0.73 -20.20
CA SER A 128 -1.33 0.18 -21.54
C SER A 128 -1.87 -1.26 -21.59
N PRO A 129 -2.41 -1.72 -22.73
CA PRO A 129 -2.85 -3.11 -22.86
C PRO A 129 -1.76 -4.14 -22.55
N GLN A 130 -0.50 -3.84 -22.91
CA GLN A 130 0.64 -4.69 -22.60
C GLN A 130 0.88 -4.80 -21.10
N ASN A 131 0.84 -3.67 -20.37
CA ASN A 131 0.99 -3.68 -18.91
C ASN A 131 -0.19 -4.37 -18.23
N ALA A 132 -1.41 -4.22 -18.74
CA ALA A 132 -2.57 -4.92 -18.22
C ALA A 132 -2.45 -6.45 -18.41
N PHE A 133 -1.91 -6.89 -19.53
CA PHE A 133 -1.62 -8.31 -19.77
C PHE A 133 -0.58 -8.86 -18.78
N ILE A 134 0.54 -8.15 -18.60
CA ILE A 134 1.60 -8.53 -17.64
C ILE A 134 1.03 -8.59 -16.21
N LEU A 135 0.24 -7.59 -15.82
CA LEU A 135 -0.42 -7.57 -14.51
C LEU A 135 -1.33 -8.78 -14.33
N ASN A 136 -2.11 -9.13 -15.35
CA ASN A 136 -3.00 -10.30 -15.28
C ASN A 136 -2.22 -11.59 -15.00
N LEU A 137 -1.08 -11.78 -15.70
CA LEU A 137 -0.19 -12.92 -15.43
C LEU A 137 0.35 -12.92 -13.99
N GLY A 138 0.71 -11.73 -13.47
CA GLY A 138 1.14 -11.56 -12.08
C GLY A 138 0.04 -11.95 -11.08
N LEU A 139 -1.20 -11.55 -11.33
CA LEU A 139 -2.35 -11.85 -10.48
C LEU A 139 -2.64 -13.35 -10.39
N GLU A 140 -2.45 -14.11 -11.48
CA GLU A 140 -2.66 -15.57 -11.50
C GLU A 140 -1.82 -16.31 -10.45
N SER A 141 -0.61 -15.80 -10.14
CA SER A 141 0.29 -16.41 -9.15
C SER A 141 0.30 -15.72 -7.77
N LEU A 142 -0.44 -14.64 -7.61
CA LEU A 142 -0.39 -13.81 -6.41
C LEU A 142 -0.72 -14.60 -5.12
N HIS A 143 -1.74 -15.46 -5.18
CA HIS A 143 -2.17 -16.28 -4.05
C HIS A 143 -1.13 -17.34 -3.61
N VAL A 144 -0.19 -17.69 -4.47
CA VAL A 144 0.93 -18.60 -4.18
C VAL A 144 2.16 -17.80 -3.71
N ARG A 145 2.43 -16.64 -4.33
CA ARG A 145 3.60 -15.82 -3.99
C ARG A 145 3.47 -15.14 -2.63
N MET A 146 2.31 -14.59 -2.30
CA MET A 146 2.14 -13.86 -1.03
C MET A 146 2.43 -14.68 0.22
N PRO A 147 1.93 -15.92 0.38
CA PRO A 147 2.32 -16.78 1.50
C PRO A 147 3.83 -17.01 1.58
N ARG A 148 4.51 -17.20 0.46
CA ARG A 148 5.97 -17.38 0.42
C ARG A 148 6.72 -16.10 0.80
N HIS A 149 6.26 -14.93 0.35
CA HIS A 149 6.82 -13.65 0.77
C HIS A 149 6.71 -13.44 2.28
N VAL A 150 5.54 -13.76 2.85
CA VAL A 150 5.33 -13.66 4.30
C VAL A 150 6.24 -14.62 5.08
N GLU A 151 6.32 -15.87 4.66
CA GLU A 151 7.17 -16.89 5.28
C GLU A 151 8.65 -16.45 5.27
N ASN A 152 9.14 -15.99 4.11
CA ASN A 152 10.50 -15.49 3.97
C ASN A 152 10.75 -14.24 4.80
N GLY A 153 9.80 -13.28 4.77
CA GLY A 153 9.88 -12.05 5.57
C GLY A 153 9.95 -12.33 7.05
N GLN A 154 9.13 -13.25 7.56
CA GLN A 154 9.13 -13.68 8.95
C GLN A 154 10.48 -14.31 9.34
N ALA A 155 10.99 -15.26 8.56
CA ALA A 155 12.26 -15.93 8.83
C ALA A 155 13.44 -14.94 8.83
N VAL A 156 13.46 -14.00 7.89
CA VAL A 156 14.51 -12.96 7.82
C VAL A 156 14.39 -12.00 9.00
N ALA A 157 13.19 -11.57 9.37
CA ALA A 157 12.97 -10.68 10.50
C ALA A 157 13.42 -11.31 11.83
N GLU A 158 13.07 -12.58 12.07
CA GLU A 158 13.50 -13.34 13.26
C GLU A 158 15.03 -13.53 13.31
N PHE A 159 15.65 -13.80 12.16
CA PHE A 159 17.11 -13.88 12.07
C PHE A 159 17.77 -12.55 12.41
N LEU A 160 17.26 -11.45 11.84
CA LEU A 160 17.82 -10.11 12.05
C LEU A 160 17.61 -9.63 13.48
N GLU A 161 16.45 -9.90 14.09
CA GLU A 161 16.15 -9.53 15.48
C GLU A 161 17.17 -10.12 16.47
N ASN A 162 17.66 -11.33 16.18
CA ASN A 162 18.64 -12.02 17.02
C ASN A 162 20.10 -11.78 16.58
N HIS A 163 20.34 -10.98 15.54
CA HIS A 163 21.68 -10.81 15.01
C HIS A 163 22.47 -9.72 15.78
N PRO A 164 23.72 -9.99 16.26
CA PRO A 164 24.45 -9.08 17.16
C PRO A 164 24.84 -7.74 16.54
N LYS A 165 24.86 -7.63 15.21
CA LYS A 165 25.16 -6.38 14.47
C LYS A 165 23.92 -5.59 14.09
N VAL A 166 22.73 -6.06 14.39
CA VAL A 166 21.46 -5.37 14.15
C VAL A 166 21.06 -4.62 15.42
N GLU A 167 20.65 -3.39 15.29
CA GLU A 167 20.18 -2.54 16.38
C GLU A 167 18.68 -2.69 16.57
N TYR A 168 17.92 -2.65 15.45
CA TYR A 168 16.48 -2.64 15.45
C TYR A 168 15.92 -3.34 14.21
N VAL A 169 14.79 -4.00 14.37
CA VAL A 169 14.01 -4.59 13.26
C VAL A 169 12.57 -4.13 13.36
N SER A 170 12.04 -3.56 12.30
CA SER A 170 10.61 -3.31 12.15
C SER A 170 10.02 -4.36 11.22
N TYR A 171 9.16 -5.20 11.76
CA TYR A 171 8.34 -6.14 11.00
C TYR A 171 7.11 -6.50 11.82
N PRO A 172 5.89 -6.22 11.33
CA PRO A 172 4.67 -6.39 12.12
C PRO A 172 4.36 -7.84 12.54
N GLY A 173 5.03 -8.83 11.92
CA GLY A 173 4.93 -10.25 12.28
C GLY A 173 5.77 -10.65 13.49
N LEU A 174 6.66 -9.81 14.00
CA LEU A 174 7.43 -10.09 15.21
C LEU A 174 6.61 -9.80 16.47
N LYS A 175 6.65 -10.69 17.46
CA LYS A 175 5.94 -10.50 18.74
C LYS A 175 6.43 -9.28 19.53
N SER A 176 7.66 -8.87 19.34
CA SER A 176 8.27 -7.67 19.92
C SER A 176 7.79 -6.37 19.28
N ASN A 177 7.20 -6.43 18.08
CA ASN A 177 6.75 -5.25 17.37
C ASN A 177 5.46 -4.67 18.00
N LYS A 178 5.44 -3.36 18.24
CA LYS A 178 4.28 -2.67 18.85
C LYS A 178 2.97 -2.81 18.06
N TYR A 179 3.04 -3.15 16.78
CA TYR A 179 1.86 -3.36 15.93
C TYR A 179 1.47 -4.83 15.77
N TYR A 180 2.13 -5.77 16.46
CA TYR A 180 1.88 -7.21 16.30
C TYR A 180 0.41 -7.59 16.44
N GLU A 181 -0.26 -7.14 17.51
CA GLU A 181 -1.66 -7.47 17.75
C GLU A 181 -2.58 -6.83 16.70
N THR A 182 -2.29 -5.59 16.27
CA THR A 182 -3.05 -4.94 15.19
C THR A 182 -2.85 -5.67 13.86
N ALA A 183 -1.62 -6.04 13.54
CA ALA A 183 -1.32 -6.82 12.34
C ALA A 183 -2.01 -8.18 12.36
N LYS A 184 -1.95 -8.90 13.47
CA LYS A 184 -2.60 -10.19 13.63
C LYS A 184 -4.12 -10.13 13.49
N LYS A 185 -4.75 -9.02 13.94
CA LYS A 185 -6.18 -8.80 13.78
C LYS A 185 -6.58 -8.67 12.31
N TYR A 186 -5.92 -7.79 11.56
CA TYR A 186 -6.29 -7.46 10.18
C TYR A 186 -5.68 -8.41 9.15
N MET A 187 -4.55 -9.02 9.46
CA MET A 187 -3.73 -9.84 8.59
C MET A 187 -3.30 -11.15 9.29
N PRO A 188 -4.24 -12.02 9.65
CA PRO A 188 -3.93 -13.24 10.42
C PRO A 188 -3.00 -14.22 9.67
N LYS A 189 -2.88 -14.09 8.35
CA LYS A 189 -1.98 -14.88 7.49
C LYS A 189 -0.61 -14.22 7.29
N GLY A 190 -0.34 -13.09 7.98
CA GLY A 190 0.83 -12.25 7.82
C GLY A 190 0.62 -11.06 6.88
N GLY A 191 1.46 -10.04 6.97
CA GLY A 191 1.31 -8.78 6.27
C GLY A 191 1.94 -8.76 4.88
N CYS A 192 3.26 -8.84 4.83
CA CYS A 192 4.04 -8.70 3.59
C CYS A 192 5.42 -9.36 3.73
N GLY A 193 6.24 -9.28 2.68
CA GLY A 193 7.63 -9.73 2.68
C GLY A 193 8.66 -8.60 2.82
N VAL A 194 8.24 -7.41 3.24
CA VAL A 194 9.15 -6.28 3.46
C VAL A 194 9.57 -6.24 4.91
N VAL A 195 10.88 -6.16 5.17
CA VAL A 195 11.47 -6.04 6.50
C VAL A 195 12.35 -4.80 6.52
N SER A 196 12.16 -3.93 7.51
CA SER A 196 13.01 -2.77 7.75
C SER A 196 13.90 -3.05 8.97
N PHE A 197 15.18 -2.67 8.90
CA PHE A 197 16.12 -2.91 10.00
C PHE A 197 17.24 -1.88 10.01
N GLU A 198 17.81 -1.68 11.18
CA GLU A 198 18.94 -0.79 11.41
C GLU A 198 20.18 -1.61 11.81
N ILE A 199 21.33 -1.27 11.22
CA ILE A 199 22.62 -1.91 11.50
C ILE A 199 23.42 -1.04 12.47
N LYS A 200 24.01 -1.65 13.48
CA LYS A 200 24.94 -0.97 14.41
C LYS A 200 26.09 -0.34 13.64
N GLY A 201 26.34 0.95 13.87
CA GLY A 201 27.34 1.72 13.15
C GLY A 201 26.75 2.65 12.06
N GLY A 202 25.41 2.75 12.00
CA GLY A 202 24.69 3.75 11.23
C GLY A 202 24.95 3.69 9.73
N LYS A 203 24.94 4.86 9.09
CA LYS A 203 24.99 5.01 7.63
C LYS A 203 26.19 4.30 6.97
N GLU A 204 27.40 4.46 7.55
CA GLU A 204 28.61 3.83 6.99
C GLU A 204 28.54 2.30 7.03
N ALA A 205 28.00 1.73 8.12
CA ALA A 205 27.81 0.29 8.22
C ALA A 205 26.77 -0.21 7.23
N ALA A 206 25.66 0.52 7.03
CA ALA A 206 24.62 0.22 6.05
C ALA A 206 25.16 0.25 4.61
N GLU A 207 25.96 1.27 4.25
CA GLU A 207 26.60 1.33 2.94
C GLU A 207 27.57 0.17 2.71
N LYS A 208 28.39 -0.17 3.73
CA LYS A 208 29.29 -1.32 3.66
C LYS A 208 28.52 -2.63 3.52
N PHE A 209 27.41 -2.79 4.23
CA PHE A 209 26.53 -3.95 4.11
C PHE A 209 26.00 -4.09 2.67
N LEU A 210 25.41 -3.03 2.12
CA LEU A 210 24.88 -3.05 0.75
C LEU A 210 25.95 -3.42 -0.29
N LYS A 211 27.15 -2.84 -0.20
CA LYS A 211 28.26 -3.13 -1.13
C LYS A 211 28.74 -4.58 -1.10
N ASN A 212 28.44 -5.33 -0.04
CA ASN A 212 28.86 -6.72 0.12
C ASN A 212 27.73 -7.74 -0.13
N LEU A 213 26.53 -7.29 -0.51
CA LEU A 213 25.44 -8.19 -0.88
C LEU A 213 25.81 -9.02 -2.10
N LYS A 214 25.49 -10.32 -2.06
CA LYS A 214 25.75 -11.27 -3.16
C LYS A 214 24.46 -11.74 -3.82
N LEU A 215 23.42 -12.00 -3.03
CA LEU A 215 22.13 -12.49 -3.52
C LEU A 215 21.14 -11.36 -3.78
N ALA A 216 20.97 -10.46 -2.80
CA ALA A 216 20.02 -9.37 -2.91
C ALA A 216 20.52 -8.28 -3.86
N ALA A 217 19.66 -7.85 -4.78
CA ALA A 217 19.93 -6.71 -5.65
C ALA A 217 19.76 -5.38 -4.88
N ILE A 218 20.56 -4.38 -5.23
CA ILE A 218 20.36 -3.01 -4.72
C ILE A 218 19.49 -2.29 -5.72
N GLU A 219 18.24 -2.08 -5.35
CA GLU A 219 17.27 -1.40 -6.21
C GLU A 219 16.17 -0.72 -5.39
N THR A 220 15.54 0.30 -5.99
CA THR A 220 14.47 1.07 -5.34
C THR A 220 13.11 0.39 -5.42
N HIS A 221 12.97 -0.64 -6.24
CA HIS A 221 11.74 -1.42 -6.35
C HIS A 221 11.58 -2.32 -5.12
N VAL A 222 10.34 -2.45 -4.63
CA VAL A 222 9.97 -3.34 -3.52
C VAL A 222 8.89 -4.31 -3.98
N ALA A 223 8.72 -5.43 -3.25
CA ALA A 223 7.68 -6.40 -3.53
C ALA A 223 7.87 -7.16 -4.86
N ASP A 224 9.11 -7.41 -5.23
CA ASP A 224 9.51 -8.22 -6.37
C ASP A 224 9.65 -9.70 -5.96
N ALA A 225 9.57 -10.61 -6.93
CA ALA A 225 9.86 -12.04 -6.73
C ALA A 225 11.34 -12.28 -6.37
N ARG A 226 12.22 -11.36 -6.79
CA ARG A 226 13.65 -11.36 -6.41
C ARG A 226 13.86 -10.67 -5.07
N THR A 227 14.89 -11.09 -4.35
CA THR A 227 15.30 -10.39 -3.12
C THR A 227 16.00 -9.09 -3.47
N CYS A 228 15.52 -7.98 -2.93
CA CYS A 228 16.12 -6.66 -3.08
C CYS A 228 16.32 -6.00 -1.71
N CYS A 229 17.27 -5.07 -1.66
CA CYS A 229 17.60 -4.31 -0.47
C CYS A 229 18.01 -2.89 -0.87
N LEU A 230 17.64 -1.90 -0.08
CA LEU A 230 18.06 -0.52 -0.27
C LEU A 230 18.24 0.18 1.09
N ASN A 231 18.96 1.31 1.07
CA ASN A 231 18.97 2.24 2.19
C ASN A 231 18.07 3.43 1.84
N PRO A 232 16.90 3.60 2.50
CA PRO A 232 15.97 4.69 2.20
C PRO A 232 16.61 6.07 2.28
N ALA A 233 17.46 6.32 3.29
CA ALA A 233 18.10 7.61 3.51
C ALA A 233 19.00 8.05 2.34
N THR A 234 19.59 7.11 1.59
CA THR A 234 20.46 7.42 0.45
C THR A 234 19.78 7.26 -0.91
N SER A 235 18.53 6.77 -0.94
CA SER A 235 17.79 6.48 -2.17
C SER A 235 16.42 7.17 -2.20
N THR A 236 15.39 6.51 -1.73
CA THR A 236 13.98 6.95 -1.84
C THR A 236 13.63 8.15 -0.97
N HIS A 237 14.34 8.37 0.15
CA HIS A 237 14.10 9.44 1.11
C HIS A 237 15.26 10.43 1.21
N ARG A 238 16.15 10.47 0.20
CA ARG A 238 17.34 11.32 0.17
C ARG A 238 17.06 12.84 0.22
N GLN A 239 15.82 13.25 -0.03
CA GLN A 239 15.38 14.65 0.06
C GLN A 239 15.05 15.08 1.49
N LEU A 240 14.94 14.15 2.44
CA LEU A 240 14.69 14.44 3.84
C LEU A 240 16.00 14.88 4.53
N ASN A 241 15.89 15.81 5.46
CA ASN A 241 17.02 16.19 6.32
C ASN A 241 17.22 15.16 7.46
N ASP A 242 18.32 15.29 8.22
CA ASP A 242 18.68 14.33 9.27
C ASP A 242 17.64 14.23 10.40
N GLU A 243 16.89 15.30 10.69
CA GLU A 243 15.81 15.29 11.69
C GLU A 243 14.61 14.51 11.16
N GLN A 244 14.19 14.81 9.93
CA GLN A 244 13.09 14.11 9.26
C GLN A 244 13.38 12.62 9.04
N LEU A 245 14.66 12.27 8.75
CA LEU A 245 15.07 10.87 8.60
C LEU A 245 15.02 10.07 9.91
N LYS A 246 15.07 10.74 11.08
CA LYS A 246 14.92 10.07 12.38
C LYS A 246 13.46 9.79 12.73
N GLU A 247 12.54 10.55 12.15
CA GLU A 247 11.09 10.40 12.37
C GLU A 247 10.42 9.46 11.36
N ALA A 248 11.04 9.23 10.19
CA ALA A 248 10.55 8.37 9.11
C ALA A 248 10.97 6.91 9.32
#